data_4ebed1f87eda9863950da3cac9031b85
#
_entry.id   4ebed1f87eda9863950da3cac9031b85
#
_cell.length_a   1.000
_cell.length_b   1.000
_cell.length_c   1.000
_cell.angle_alpha   90.00
_cell.angle_beta   90.00
_cell.angle_gamma   90.00
#
_symmetry.space_group_name_H-M   'P 1'
#
loop_
_entity.id
_entity.type
_entity.pdbx_description
1 polymer ?
#
loop_
_entity_poly.entity_id
_entity_poly.type
_entity_poly.pdbx_seq_one_letter_code
_entity_poly.pdbx_strand_id
1 'polypeptide(L)'
;MSEAQNDLFVEKINSANESLNIIADTDMESSGMTIPECQVETQKHIETVRQYIRFITDKLYQRGVNHDASKLESPEVELFATYTPKLAQLTYGSDEYKESLKSLSPALEHHYAKYRHHPEHFSNGINDMTLVDIIEMFCDWKASTLRMNNGNLLKSIELNADRFNIEGQLKQILINTARMIDEQEE
;
A
#
# COMPACT_ATOMS: atom_id res chain seq x y z
N MET A 1 -9.54 -9.60 -13.40
CA MET A 1 -10.62 -9.51 -14.40
C MET A 1 -10.86 -10.91 -14.94
N SER A 2 -12.13 -11.37 -14.97
CA SER A 2 -12.48 -12.66 -15.57
C SER A 2 -12.34 -12.58 -17.09
N GLU A 3 -12.14 -13.74 -17.75
CA GLU A 3 -12.06 -13.87 -19.22
C GLU A 3 -13.26 -13.18 -19.91
N ALA A 4 -14.46 -13.31 -19.34
CA ALA A 4 -15.68 -12.66 -19.80
C ALA A 4 -15.66 -11.11 -19.75
N GLN A 5 -14.92 -10.51 -18.82
CA GLN A 5 -14.75 -9.05 -18.77
C GLN A 5 -13.77 -8.55 -19.83
N ASN A 6 -12.80 -9.38 -20.20
CA ASN A 6 -11.85 -9.08 -21.25
C ASN A 6 -12.54 -9.15 -22.64
N ASP A 7 -13.40 -10.14 -22.85
CA ASP A 7 -14.16 -10.32 -24.10
C ASP A 7 -15.15 -9.17 -24.32
N LEU A 8 -15.86 -8.72 -23.28
CA LEU A 8 -16.78 -7.58 -23.36
C LEU A 8 -16.04 -6.26 -23.66
N PHE A 9 -14.79 -6.12 -23.17
CA PHE A 9 -13.96 -4.95 -23.45
C PHE A 9 -13.48 -4.93 -24.91
N VAL A 10 -13.07 -6.10 -25.43
CA VAL A 10 -12.66 -6.27 -26.85
C VAL A 10 -13.85 -6.03 -27.78
N GLU A 11 -15.04 -6.51 -27.44
CA GLU A 11 -16.25 -6.31 -28.24
C GLU A 11 -16.68 -4.82 -28.31
N LYS A 12 -16.56 -4.09 -27.21
CA LYS A 12 -16.79 -2.63 -27.19
C LYS A 12 -15.80 -1.85 -28.04
N ILE A 13 -14.52 -2.25 -28.06
CA ILE A 13 -13.50 -1.63 -28.91
C ILE A 13 -13.82 -1.90 -30.39
N ASN A 14 -14.20 -3.11 -30.74
CA ASN A 14 -14.54 -3.46 -32.12
C ASN A 14 -15.80 -2.72 -32.61
N SER A 15 -16.82 -2.59 -31.79
CA SER A 15 -18.03 -1.80 -32.09
C SER A 15 -17.74 -0.29 -32.25
N ALA A 16 -16.83 0.27 -31.44
CA ALA A 16 -16.37 1.65 -31.59
C ALA A 16 -15.57 1.86 -32.89
N ASN A 17 -14.77 0.89 -33.30
CA ASN A 17 -14.00 0.93 -34.55
C ASN A 17 -14.87 0.88 -35.80
N GLU A 18 -15.98 0.11 -35.80
CA GLU A 18 -16.96 0.11 -36.87
C GLU A 18 -17.68 1.46 -37.03
N SER A 19 -17.96 2.13 -35.91
CA SER A 19 -18.59 3.47 -35.91
C SER A 19 -17.64 4.58 -36.39
N LEU A 20 -16.33 4.43 -36.22
CA LEU A 20 -15.29 5.39 -36.63
C LEU A 20 -14.93 5.29 -38.10
N ASN A 21 -15.12 4.12 -38.76
CA ASN A 21 -14.90 3.96 -40.20
C ASN A 21 -15.88 4.77 -41.09
N ILE A 22 -16.92 5.36 -40.54
CA ILE A 22 -17.92 6.17 -41.27
C ILE A 22 -17.47 7.64 -41.40
N ILE A 23 -16.40 8.08 -40.69
CA ILE A 23 -15.96 9.50 -40.66
C ILE A 23 -14.68 9.77 -41.49
N ALA A 24 -14.11 8.73 -42.11
CA ALA A 24 -12.79 8.81 -42.74
C ALA A 24 -12.75 9.28 -44.21
N ASP A 25 -13.70 10.09 -44.65
CA ASP A 25 -13.70 10.64 -46.01
C ASP A 25 -13.74 12.19 -46.02
N THR A 26 -12.80 12.80 -45.31
CA THR A 26 -12.49 14.23 -45.51
C THR A 26 -10.97 14.41 -45.52
N ASP A 27 -10.46 14.81 -46.67
CA ASP A 27 -9.08 15.22 -46.93
C ASP A 27 -8.62 16.29 -45.90
N MET A 28 -8.00 15.84 -44.85
CA MET A 28 -7.09 16.67 -44.04
C MET A 28 -5.71 16.05 -44.18
N GLU A 29 -4.75 16.75 -44.74
CA GLU A 29 -3.30 16.50 -44.59
C GLU A 29 -3.02 16.53 -43.09
N SER A 30 -3.22 15.41 -42.38
CA SER A 30 -2.92 15.29 -40.97
C SER A 30 -1.48 14.79 -40.81
N SER A 31 -0.66 15.64 -40.25
CA SER A 31 0.65 15.27 -39.67
C SER A 31 0.46 14.32 -38.46
N GLY A 32 -0.66 13.66 -38.38
CA GLY A 32 -1.07 12.77 -37.28
C GLY A 32 -0.82 11.30 -37.58
N MET A 33 -0.77 10.53 -36.52
CA MET A 33 -0.67 9.07 -36.52
C MET A 33 -1.96 8.44 -37.07
N THR A 34 -1.86 7.38 -37.88
CA THR A 34 -3.03 6.60 -38.31
C THR A 34 -3.64 5.82 -37.15
N ILE A 35 -4.92 5.42 -37.28
CA ILE A 35 -5.62 4.64 -36.23
C ILE A 35 -4.84 3.35 -35.87
N PRO A 36 -4.36 2.51 -36.83
CA PRO A 36 -3.57 1.33 -36.50
C PRO A 36 -2.27 1.65 -35.76
N GLU A 37 -1.56 2.70 -36.15
CA GLU A 37 -0.34 3.13 -35.45
C GLU A 37 -0.66 3.56 -34.00
N CYS A 38 -1.74 4.34 -33.81
CA CYS A 38 -2.21 4.73 -32.48
C CYS A 38 -2.56 3.51 -31.63
N GLN A 39 -3.25 2.52 -32.17
CA GLN A 39 -3.56 1.27 -31.47
C GLN A 39 -2.30 0.52 -31.05
N VAL A 40 -1.29 0.40 -31.93
CA VAL A 40 -0.02 -0.24 -31.60
C VAL A 40 0.71 0.49 -30.49
N GLU A 41 0.79 1.82 -30.54
CA GLU A 41 1.44 2.60 -29.48
C GLU A 41 0.68 2.52 -28.16
N THR A 42 -0.66 2.55 -28.20
CA THR A 42 -1.48 2.35 -27.01
C THR A 42 -1.26 0.96 -26.39
N GLN A 43 -1.18 -0.09 -27.21
CA GLN A 43 -0.90 -1.45 -26.73
C GLN A 43 0.48 -1.54 -26.08
N LYS A 44 1.51 -0.93 -26.65
CA LYS A 44 2.84 -0.86 -26.02
C LYS A 44 2.81 -0.14 -24.68
N HIS A 45 2.07 0.98 -24.59
CA HIS A 45 1.89 1.71 -23.34
C HIS A 45 1.20 0.83 -22.28
N ILE A 46 0.11 0.15 -22.63
CA ILE A 46 -0.61 -0.77 -21.73
C ILE A 46 0.33 -1.84 -21.20
N GLU A 47 1.13 -2.46 -22.06
CA GLU A 47 2.07 -3.50 -21.63
C GLU A 47 3.16 -2.94 -20.71
N THR A 48 3.68 -1.77 -21.00
CA THR A 48 4.66 -1.08 -20.15
C THR A 48 4.08 -0.80 -18.76
N VAL A 49 2.83 -0.30 -18.68
CA VAL A 49 2.14 -0.08 -17.39
C VAL A 49 1.99 -1.40 -16.62
N ARG A 50 1.59 -2.49 -17.30
CA ARG A 50 1.48 -3.82 -16.68
C ARG A 50 2.81 -4.31 -16.10
N GLN A 51 3.92 -4.09 -16.79
CA GLN A 51 5.26 -4.46 -16.32
C GLN A 51 5.63 -3.71 -15.03
N TYR A 52 5.39 -2.39 -14.97
CA TYR A 52 5.65 -1.62 -13.76
C TYR A 52 4.72 -2.01 -12.58
N ILE A 53 3.44 -2.27 -12.85
CA ILE A 53 2.52 -2.76 -11.82
C ILE A 53 3.02 -4.10 -11.28
N ARG A 54 3.41 -5.05 -12.14
CA ARG A 54 3.97 -6.33 -11.72
C ARG A 54 5.23 -6.14 -10.88
N PHE A 55 6.16 -5.29 -11.33
CA PHE A 55 7.39 -5.00 -10.57
C PHE A 55 7.09 -4.51 -9.15
N ILE A 56 6.15 -3.56 -8.99
CA ILE A 56 5.75 -3.04 -7.67
C ILE A 56 5.07 -4.12 -6.83
N THR A 57 4.19 -4.92 -7.44
CA THR A 57 3.50 -6.03 -6.76
C THR A 57 4.49 -7.09 -6.27
N ASP A 58 5.50 -7.44 -7.06
CA ASP A 58 6.55 -8.39 -6.68
C ASP A 58 7.38 -7.84 -5.51
N LYS A 59 7.68 -6.53 -5.50
CA LYS A 59 8.34 -5.88 -4.35
C LYS A 59 7.50 -5.97 -3.09
N LEU A 60 6.19 -5.67 -3.18
CA LEU A 60 5.27 -5.78 -2.05
C LEU A 60 5.17 -7.22 -1.53
N TYR A 61 5.09 -8.20 -2.44
CA TYR A 61 5.08 -9.61 -2.05
C TYR A 61 6.33 -9.99 -1.25
N GLN A 62 7.53 -9.61 -1.73
CA GLN A 62 8.79 -9.88 -1.03
C GLN A 62 8.86 -9.18 0.34
N ARG A 63 8.27 -7.98 0.45
CA ARG A 63 8.16 -7.27 1.74
C ARG A 63 7.26 -8.04 2.71
N GLY A 64 6.11 -8.54 2.26
CA GLY A 64 5.20 -9.35 3.07
C GLY A 64 5.85 -10.67 3.54
N VAL A 65 6.61 -11.35 2.67
CA VAL A 65 7.34 -12.59 3.03
C VAL A 65 8.36 -12.36 4.14
N ASN A 66 9.03 -11.20 4.15
CA ASN A 66 10.09 -10.88 5.11
C ASN A 66 9.62 -9.93 6.23
N HIS A 67 8.33 -9.56 6.24
CA HIS A 67 7.77 -8.65 7.24
C HIS A 67 8.03 -9.17 8.65
N ASP A 68 8.62 -8.32 9.48
CA ASP A 68 8.86 -8.59 10.90
C ASP A 68 9.68 -9.86 11.20
N ALA A 69 10.38 -10.46 10.23
CA ALA A 69 11.10 -11.72 10.43
C ALA A 69 12.10 -11.67 11.59
N SER A 70 12.70 -10.50 11.91
CA SER A 70 13.60 -10.36 13.05
C SER A 70 12.92 -10.52 14.41
N LYS A 71 11.61 -10.31 14.51
CA LYS A 71 10.83 -10.55 15.74
C LYS A 71 10.77 -12.04 16.12
N LEU A 72 11.14 -12.94 15.20
CA LEU A 72 11.22 -14.39 15.43
C LEU A 72 12.59 -14.84 15.92
N GLU A 73 13.56 -13.94 15.98
CA GLU A 73 14.96 -14.22 16.30
C GLU A 73 15.48 -13.30 17.41
N SER A 74 16.58 -13.71 18.08
CA SER A 74 17.29 -12.85 19.03
C SER A 74 17.95 -11.66 18.30
N PRO A 75 17.99 -10.45 18.89
CA PRO A 75 17.61 -10.09 20.26
C PRO A 75 16.14 -9.65 20.43
N GLU A 76 15.31 -9.67 19.39
CA GLU A 76 13.96 -9.12 19.44
C GLU A 76 12.97 -10.08 20.12
N VAL A 77 13.03 -11.38 19.82
CA VAL A 77 12.02 -12.36 20.24
C VAL A 77 11.82 -12.40 21.75
N GLU A 78 12.89 -12.31 22.54
CA GLU A 78 12.82 -12.36 23.99
C GLU A 78 12.12 -11.16 24.60
N LEU A 79 12.42 -9.97 24.06
CA LEU A 79 11.81 -8.73 24.52
C LEU A 79 10.35 -8.65 24.08
N PHE A 80 10.04 -8.97 22.82
CA PHE A 80 8.65 -9.01 22.33
C PHE A 80 7.81 -10.06 23.07
N ALA A 81 8.35 -11.26 23.34
CA ALA A 81 7.66 -12.28 24.14
C ALA A 81 7.30 -11.79 25.55
N THR A 82 8.19 -11.00 26.16
CA THR A 82 7.99 -10.46 27.51
C THR A 82 7.00 -9.30 27.56
N TYR A 83 7.06 -8.38 26.60
CA TYR A 83 6.35 -7.11 26.69
C TYR A 83 5.07 -7.04 25.82
N THR A 84 4.97 -7.80 24.74
CA THR A 84 3.75 -7.79 23.89
C THR A 84 2.48 -8.14 24.67
N PRO A 85 2.45 -9.20 25.53
CA PRO A 85 1.28 -9.50 26.32
C PRO A 85 0.90 -8.41 27.34
N LYS A 86 1.90 -7.68 27.87
CA LYS A 86 1.68 -6.55 28.78
C LYS A 86 1.08 -5.37 28.05
N LEU A 87 1.65 -5.00 26.89
CA LEU A 87 1.15 -3.89 26.07
C LEU A 87 -0.30 -4.11 25.60
N ALA A 88 -0.65 -5.36 25.27
CA ALA A 88 -2.03 -5.70 24.86
C ALA A 88 -3.09 -5.44 25.93
N GLN A 89 -2.71 -5.38 27.22
CA GLN A 89 -3.60 -5.12 28.36
C GLN A 89 -3.67 -3.64 28.73
N LEU A 90 -2.80 -2.79 28.16
CA LEU A 90 -2.70 -1.37 28.49
C LEU A 90 -3.47 -0.52 27.47
N THR A 91 -3.91 0.66 27.91
CA THR A 91 -4.49 1.64 27.02
C THR A 91 -3.39 2.25 26.16
N TYR A 92 -3.56 2.22 24.85
CA TYR A 92 -2.60 2.81 23.91
C TYR A 92 -2.33 4.28 24.26
N GLY A 93 -1.03 4.61 24.43
CA GLY A 93 -0.57 5.96 24.75
C GLY A 93 -0.67 6.36 26.22
N SER A 94 -1.14 5.47 27.13
CA SER A 94 -1.08 5.72 28.59
C SER A 94 0.37 5.81 29.08
N ASP A 95 0.56 6.31 30.31
CA ASP A 95 1.93 6.44 30.88
C ASP A 95 2.53 5.06 31.15
N GLU A 96 1.72 4.08 31.58
CA GLU A 96 2.13 2.68 31.74
C GLU A 96 2.51 2.03 30.39
N TYR A 97 1.77 2.35 29.32
CA TYR A 97 2.10 1.93 27.97
C TYR A 97 3.45 2.49 27.51
N LYS A 98 3.67 3.79 27.72
CA LYS A 98 4.94 4.46 27.37
C LYS A 98 6.14 3.89 28.17
N GLU A 99 5.95 3.58 29.44
CA GLU A 99 7.01 2.97 30.26
C GLU A 99 7.35 1.55 29.81
N SER A 100 6.33 0.77 29.43
CA SER A 100 6.55 -0.57 28.83
C SER A 100 7.28 -0.48 27.50
N LEU A 101 6.97 0.54 26.67
CA LEU A 101 7.73 0.80 25.43
C LEU A 101 9.19 1.14 25.66
N LYS A 102 9.53 1.90 26.72
CA LYS A 102 10.94 2.19 27.05
C LYS A 102 11.73 0.90 27.33
N SER A 103 11.11 -0.04 28.02
CA SER A 103 11.74 -1.35 28.26
C SER A 103 11.93 -2.18 27.01
N LEU A 104 11.09 -1.93 25.99
CA LEU A 104 11.17 -2.56 24.67
C LEU A 104 12.13 -1.83 23.71
N SER A 105 12.64 -0.62 24.09
CA SER A 105 13.45 0.23 23.24
C SER A 105 14.59 -0.48 22.49
N PRO A 106 15.42 -1.35 23.12
CA PRO A 106 16.50 -2.02 22.40
C PRO A 106 16.01 -2.90 21.24
N ALA A 107 14.86 -3.59 21.41
CA ALA A 107 14.28 -4.39 20.34
C ALA A 107 13.69 -3.49 19.26
N LEU A 108 13.03 -2.39 19.64
CA LEU A 108 12.45 -1.42 18.71
C LEU A 108 13.53 -0.72 17.88
N GLU A 109 14.64 -0.29 18.49
CA GLU A 109 15.76 0.31 17.78
C GLU A 109 16.38 -0.64 16.75
N HIS A 110 16.61 -1.89 17.13
CA HIS A 110 17.09 -2.93 16.21
C HIS A 110 16.08 -3.15 15.06
N HIS A 111 14.81 -3.23 15.39
CA HIS A 111 13.72 -3.44 14.44
C HIS A 111 13.60 -2.28 13.45
N TYR A 112 13.54 -1.04 13.94
CA TYR A 112 13.43 0.17 13.10
C TYR A 112 14.66 0.36 12.20
N ALA A 113 15.86 0.01 12.67
CA ALA A 113 17.05 0.04 11.83
C ALA A 113 16.96 -0.93 10.63
N LYS A 114 16.21 -2.02 10.77
CA LYS A 114 16.12 -3.09 9.76
C LYS A 114 14.93 -2.91 8.80
N TYR A 115 13.77 -2.43 9.28
CA TYR A 115 12.52 -2.46 8.53
C TYR A 115 12.03 -1.09 8.10
N ARG A 116 11.85 -0.96 6.80
CA ARG A 116 11.49 0.28 6.11
C ARG A 116 10.01 0.66 6.20
N HIS A 117 9.13 -0.23 6.69
CA HIS A 117 7.73 0.10 6.93
C HIS A 117 7.49 0.94 8.18
N HIS A 118 8.55 1.24 8.93
CA HIS A 118 8.52 2.15 10.06
C HIS A 118 9.08 3.52 9.67
N PRO A 119 8.35 4.62 9.88
CA PRO A 119 8.86 5.97 9.64
C PRO A 119 10.15 6.28 10.42
N GLU A 120 10.34 5.66 11.58
CA GLU A 120 11.54 5.78 12.42
C GLU A 120 12.82 5.23 11.76
N HIS A 121 12.69 4.43 10.71
CA HIS A 121 13.80 3.96 9.90
C HIS A 121 14.51 5.12 9.18
N PHE A 122 13.80 6.19 8.89
CA PHE A 122 14.26 7.28 8.03
C PHE A 122 14.51 8.56 8.81
N SER A 123 15.52 9.33 8.36
CA SER A 123 15.85 10.62 9.00
C SER A 123 14.73 11.66 8.86
N ASN A 124 13.96 11.65 7.77
CA ASN A 124 12.82 12.54 7.55
C ASN A 124 11.45 11.81 7.66
N GLY A 125 11.43 10.63 8.30
CA GLY A 125 10.21 9.88 8.50
C GLY A 125 9.47 9.54 7.19
N ILE A 126 8.19 9.85 7.14
CA ILE A 126 7.30 9.59 5.99
C ILE A 126 7.84 10.16 4.66
N ASN A 127 8.54 11.31 4.70
CA ASN A 127 9.01 11.97 3.47
C ASN A 127 10.09 11.19 2.71
N ASP A 128 10.81 10.30 3.39
CA ASP A 128 11.82 9.45 2.77
C ASP A 128 11.30 8.05 2.39
N MET A 129 10.03 7.74 2.69
CA MET A 129 9.40 6.47 2.38
C MET A 129 8.97 6.39 0.90
N THR A 130 9.07 5.19 0.33
CA THR A 130 8.47 4.87 -0.98
C THR A 130 7.02 4.43 -0.81
N LEU A 131 6.24 4.38 -1.90
CA LEU A 131 4.88 3.82 -1.88
C LEU A 131 4.85 2.37 -1.38
N VAL A 132 5.90 1.58 -1.67
CA VAL A 132 6.03 0.20 -1.16
C VAL A 132 6.16 0.19 0.36
N ASP A 133 6.96 1.10 0.94
CA ASP A 133 7.12 1.23 2.39
C ASP A 133 5.80 1.66 3.04
N ILE A 134 5.07 2.61 2.43
CA ILE A 134 3.77 3.09 2.92
C ILE A 134 2.68 2.02 2.87
N ILE A 135 2.63 1.22 1.81
CA ILE A 135 1.65 0.12 1.70
C ILE A 135 1.94 -0.95 2.76
N GLU A 136 3.20 -1.33 2.95
CA GLU A 136 3.59 -2.28 3.99
C GLU A 136 3.24 -1.75 5.39
N MET A 137 3.55 -0.48 5.70
CA MET A 137 3.18 0.20 6.94
C MET A 137 1.67 0.16 7.18
N PHE A 138 0.88 0.48 6.17
CA PHE A 138 -0.58 0.46 6.25
C PHE A 138 -1.12 -0.96 6.53
N CYS A 139 -0.56 -1.98 5.86
CA CYS A 139 -0.92 -3.38 6.08
C CYS A 139 -0.57 -3.84 7.51
N ASP A 140 0.58 -3.40 8.04
CA ASP A 140 0.96 -3.66 9.43
C ASP A 140 -0.03 -3.02 10.41
N TRP A 141 -0.44 -1.77 10.19
CA TRP A 141 -1.47 -1.13 11.03
C TRP A 141 -2.80 -1.89 10.99
N LYS A 142 -3.29 -2.33 9.81
CA LYS A 142 -4.50 -3.15 9.71
C LYS A 142 -4.34 -4.45 10.49
N ALA A 143 -3.27 -5.19 10.29
CA ALA A 143 -2.99 -6.44 10.99
C ALA A 143 -2.88 -6.25 12.51
N SER A 144 -2.29 -5.15 12.96
CA SER A 144 -2.18 -4.79 14.38
C SER A 144 -3.54 -4.52 15.02
N THR A 145 -4.48 -3.90 14.29
CA THR A 145 -5.85 -3.68 14.82
C THR A 145 -6.61 -4.97 15.04
N LEU A 146 -6.36 -6.02 14.27
CA LEU A 146 -7.02 -7.32 14.44
C LEU A 146 -6.60 -8.07 15.71
N ARG A 147 -5.47 -7.69 16.32
CA ARG A 147 -4.99 -8.26 17.59
C ARG A 147 -5.55 -7.56 18.83
N MET A 148 -6.26 -6.45 18.65
CA MET A 148 -6.79 -5.63 19.73
C MET A 148 -8.30 -5.84 19.87
N ASN A 149 -8.80 -6.02 21.09
CA ASN A 149 -10.26 -6.20 21.34
C ASN A 149 -11.13 -5.05 20.78
N ASN A 150 -10.57 -3.84 20.70
CA ASN A 150 -11.25 -2.64 20.20
C ASN A 150 -10.48 -2.05 19.01
N GLY A 151 -9.81 -2.89 18.22
CA GLY A 151 -9.01 -2.43 17.09
C GLY A 151 -9.89 -1.71 16.06
N ASN A 152 -9.44 -0.55 15.63
CA ASN A 152 -10.12 0.27 14.62
C ASN A 152 -9.08 0.93 13.75
N LEU A 153 -9.06 0.57 12.47
CA LEU A 153 -8.05 1.05 11.53
C LEU A 153 -8.15 2.57 11.29
N LEU A 154 -9.36 3.13 11.17
CA LEU A 154 -9.53 4.57 10.99
C LEU A 154 -8.96 5.36 12.17
N LYS A 155 -9.24 4.91 13.40
CA LYS A 155 -8.65 5.50 14.60
C LYS A 155 -7.13 5.33 14.65
N SER A 156 -6.61 4.19 14.22
CA SER A 156 -5.15 3.96 14.11
C SER A 156 -4.51 4.93 13.13
N ILE A 157 -5.13 5.15 11.96
CA ILE A 157 -4.66 6.14 10.97
C ILE A 157 -4.61 7.54 11.57
N GLU A 158 -5.66 7.98 12.31
CA GLU A 158 -5.70 9.29 12.95
C GLU A 158 -4.53 9.47 13.93
N LEU A 159 -4.34 8.51 14.84
CA LEU A 159 -3.27 8.56 15.86
C LEU A 159 -1.88 8.54 15.24
N ASN A 160 -1.66 7.73 14.20
CA ASN A 160 -0.38 7.66 13.52
C ASN A 160 -0.14 8.85 12.59
N ALA A 161 -1.17 9.46 12.02
CA ALA A 161 -1.05 10.70 11.26
C ALA A 161 -0.52 11.82 12.15
N ASP A 162 -1.05 11.95 13.36
CA ASP A 162 -0.56 12.92 14.34
C ASP A 162 0.89 12.60 14.79
N ARG A 163 1.18 11.32 15.08
CA ARG A 163 2.50 10.86 15.52
C ARG A 163 3.60 11.13 14.50
N PHE A 164 3.33 10.87 13.22
CA PHE A 164 4.30 10.91 12.14
C PHE A 164 4.16 12.15 11.26
N ASN A 165 3.32 13.11 11.66
CA ASN A 165 3.03 14.34 10.91
C ASN A 165 2.65 14.05 9.44
N ILE A 166 1.74 13.08 9.25
CA ILE A 166 1.24 12.72 7.92
C ILE A 166 0.29 13.80 7.42
N GLU A 167 0.65 14.43 6.31
CA GLU A 167 -0.15 15.50 5.72
C GLU A 167 -1.51 15.02 5.19
N GLY A 168 -2.47 15.96 5.08
CA GLY A 168 -3.87 15.67 4.81
C GLY A 168 -4.14 14.83 3.56
N GLN A 169 -3.37 14.99 2.49
CA GLN A 169 -3.57 14.20 1.25
C GLN A 169 -3.23 12.72 1.47
N LEU A 170 -2.07 12.42 2.03
CA LEU A 170 -1.69 11.03 2.31
C LEU A 170 -2.62 10.39 3.34
N LYS A 171 -2.96 11.12 4.41
CA LYS A 171 -3.95 10.68 5.40
C LYS A 171 -5.29 10.31 4.75
N GLN A 172 -5.79 11.14 3.83
CA GLN A 172 -7.03 10.87 3.13
C GLN A 172 -6.94 9.62 2.23
N ILE A 173 -5.80 9.40 1.57
CA ILE A 173 -5.54 8.20 0.76
C ILE A 173 -5.58 6.95 1.64
N LEU A 174 -4.94 6.98 2.82
CA LEU A 174 -4.97 5.87 3.79
C LEU A 174 -6.39 5.59 4.28
N ILE A 175 -7.19 6.62 4.59
CA ILE A 175 -8.60 6.48 4.98
C ILE A 175 -9.43 5.85 3.86
N ASN A 176 -9.27 6.30 2.61
CA ASN A 176 -9.99 5.74 1.48
C ASN A 176 -9.62 4.26 1.26
N THR A 177 -8.34 3.92 1.42
CA THR A 177 -7.85 2.54 1.31
C THR A 177 -8.41 1.65 2.42
N ALA A 178 -8.51 2.18 3.66
CA ALA A 178 -9.13 1.46 4.77
C ALA A 178 -10.60 1.11 4.48
N ARG A 179 -11.37 2.06 3.99
CA ARG A 179 -12.78 1.83 3.61
C ARG A 179 -12.92 0.80 2.49
N MET A 180 -12.07 0.85 1.48
CA MET A 180 -12.04 -0.13 0.39
C MET A 180 -11.81 -1.57 0.90
N ILE A 181 -10.97 -1.75 1.94
CA ILE A 181 -10.73 -3.07 2.54
C ILE A 181 -11.94 -3.52 3.35
N ASP A 182 -12.53 -2.65 4.18
CA ASP A 182 -13.68 -2.99 5.02
C ASP A 182 -14.89 -3.41 4.16
N GLU A 183 -15.13 -2.76 3.00
CA GLU A 183 -16.17 -3.13 2.03
C GLU A 183 -15.97 -4.53 1.40
N GLN A 184 -14.78 -5.12 1.48
CA GLN A 184 -14.49 -6.46 0.97
C GLN A 184 -14.66 -7.55 2.05
N GLU A 185 -14.69 -7.17 3.32
CA GLU A 185 -14.81 -8.08 4.47
C GLU A 185 -16.28 -8.26 4.90
N GLU A 186 -17.24 -7.48 4.36
CA GLU A 186 -18.69 -7.62 4.52
C GLU A 186 -19.31 -8.57 3.47
#